data_9ca1aa3e585a94395ee97790105b3426
#
_entry.id   9ca1aa3e585a94395ee97790105b3426
#
_cell.length_a   1.000
_cell.length_b   1.000
_cell.length_c   1.000
_cell.angle_alpha   90.00
_cell.angle_beta   90.00
_cell.angle_gamma   90.00
#
_symmetry.space_group_name_H-M   'P 1'
#
loop_
_entity.id
_entity.type
_entity.pdbx_description
1 polymer ?
#
loop_
_entity_poly.entity_id
_entity_poly.type
_entity_poly.pdbx_seq_one_letter_code
_entity_poly.pdbx_strand_id
1 'polypeptide(L)'
;FKDYKIFIKYIKDDGDFAIARRLSFNNYTDDNRGIRIIPRTAKINNDGMTVKDVARVAKKQYGVGGSGRVKIPTIYSSLSRLYPLGERRESVKIRKIRRNNLFIQKNATDKYREWYNFVIPNSIKLDADASLVNKEACSRASLHMDIENTPTLSQSIGQDNVGNIISALTELYILSMEEDYQGAILCIDEIEVSLHPDTQVKMIDLLDKLADELKIQVVVSSHSLTVLKECLKKESKDEEKNYTVVYLSLIHI
;
A
#
# COMPACT_ATOMS: atom_id res chain seq x y z
N PHE A 1 -25.32 6.63 0.10
CA PHE A 1 -24.46 5.47 0.43
C PHE A 1 -25.18 4.12 0.31
N LYS A 2 -26.50 4.01 0.54
CA LYS A 2 -27.22 2.71 0.46
C LYS A 2 -27.18 2.08 -0.93
N ASP A 3 -27.02 2.88 -1.98
CA ASP A 3 -27.07 2.43 -3.37
C ASP A 3 -25.68 2.07 -3.94
N TYR A 4 -24.59 2.42 -3.24
CA TYR A 4 -23.25 2.03 -3.64
C TYR A 4 -22.97 0.58 -3.27
N LYS A 5 -22.61 -0.22 -4.26
CA LYS A 5 -22.21 -1.61 -4.08
C LYS A 5 -20.84 -1.81 -4.69
N ILE A 6 -19.86 -2.11 -3.84
CA ILE A 6 -18.50 -2.44 -4.28
C ILE A 6 -18.37 -3.95 -4.20
N PHE A 7 -17.85 -4.56 -5.27
CA PHE A 7 -17.56 -5.98 -5.31
C PHE A 7 -16.04 -6.14 -5.38
N ILE A 8 -15.51 -7.03 -4.53
CA ILE A 8 -14.10 -7.40 -4.51
C ILE A 8 -14.00 -8.86 -4.87
N LYS A 9 -13.20 -9.18 -5.87
CA LYS A 9 -12.79 -10.54 -6.22
C LYS A 9 -11.41 -10.82 -5.65
N TYR A 10 -11.24 -11.97 -5.07
CA TYR A 10 -9.94 -12.53 -4.72
C TYR A 10 -9.66 -13.66 -5.71
N ILE A 11 -8.63 -13.50 -6.51
CA ILE A 11 -8.20 -14.45 -7.54
C ILE A 11 -6.92 -15.11 -7.04
N LYS A 12 -6.74 -16.40 -7.26
CA LYS A 12 -5.50 -17.10 -6.97
C LYS A 12 -4.48 -16.92 -8.10
N ASP A 13 -3.22 -17.24 -7.82
CA ASP A 13 -2.13 -17.19 -8.78
C ASP A 13 -2.36 -18.08 -10.02
N ASP A 14 -3.14 -19.17 -9.87
CA ASP A 14 -3.56 -20.08 -10.95
C ASP A 14 -4.73 -19.55 -11.80
N GLY A 15 -5.20 -18.34 -11.50
CA GLY A 15 -6.35 -17.72 -12.14
C GLY A 15 -7.71 -18.23 -11.66
N ASP A 16 -7.75 -19.23 -10.78
CA ASP A 16 -8.97 -19.74 -10.22
C ASP A 16 -9.62 -18.72 -9.28
N PHE A 17 -10.92 -18.56 -9.46
CA PHE A 17 -11.72 -17.66 -8.65
C PHE A 17 -11.86 -18.20 -7.22
N ALA A 18 -11.28 -17.50 -6.24
CA ALA A 18 -11.33 -17.93 -4.85
C ALA A 18 -12.59 -17.46 -4.12
N ILE A 19 -12.80 -16.15 -4.03
CA ILE A 19 -13.87 -15.55 -3.22
C ILE A 19 -14.32 -14.21 -3.81
N ALA A 20 -15.63 -13.95 -3.80
CA ALA A 20 -16.18 -12.62 -4.02
C ALA A 20 -16.83 -12.06 -2.77
N ARG A 21 -16.64 -10.80 -2.52
CA ARG A 21 -17.28 -10.04 -1.45
C ARG A 21 -18.00 -8.82 -2.02
N ARG A 22 -19.25 -8.64 -1.59
CA ARG A 22 -19.97 -7.38 -1.75
C ARG A 22 -19.77 -6.56 -0.49
N LEU A 23 -19.27 -5.34 -0.62
CA LEU A 23 -19.19 -4.39 0.47
C LEU A 23 -20.51 -3.62 0.58
N SER A 24 -21.10 -3.65 1.75
CA SER A 24 -22.27 -2.84 2.11
C SER A 24 -21.85 -1.80 3.14
N PHE A 25 -22.44 -0.63 3.07
CA PHE A 25 -22.16 0.46 3.99
C PHE A 25 -23.34 0.62 4.94
N ASN A 26 -23.10 0.47 6.26
CA ASN A 26 -24.09 0.74 7.29
C ASN A 26 -23.67 1.97 8.09
N ASN A 27 -24.59 2.90 8.29
CA ASN A 27 -24.40 4.04 9.17
C ASN A 27 -24.94 3.68 10.56
N TYR A 28 -24.06 3.76 11.57
CA TYR A 28 -24.38 3.51 12.98
C TYR A 28 -24.40 4.86 13.70
N THR A 29 -25.48 5.61 13.53
CA THR A 29 -25.66 6.93 14.15
C THR A 29 -25.86 6.88 15.66
N ASP A 30 -26.46 5.78 16.18
CA ASP A 30 -26.91 5.68 17.58
C ASP A 30 -25.76 5.49 18.58
N ASP A 31 -24.55 5.13 18.12
CA ASP A 31 -23.40 4.87 19.00
C ASP A 31 -22.10 5.56 18.54
N ASN A 32 -22.22 6.62 17.76
CA ASN A 32 -21.10 7.41 17.22
C ASN A 32 -20.04 6.60 16.44
N ARG A 33 -20.37 5.37 16.01
CA ARG A 33 -19.43 4.53 15.24
C ARG A 33 -19.31 4.91 13.78
N GLY A 34 -20.15 5.81 13.30
CA GLY A 34 -20.15 6.29 11.92
C GLY A 34 -20.45 5.22 10.87
N ILE A 35 -19.97 5.43 9.67
CA ILE A 35 -20.17 4.50 8.54
C ILE A 35 -19.22 3.32 8.66
N ARG A 36 -19.77 2.09 8.66
CA ARG A 36 -19.00 0.85 8.68
C ARG A 36 -19.20 0.05 7.42
N ILE A 37 -18.11 -0.53 6.93
CA ILE A 37 -18.10 -1.44 5.80
C ILE A 37 -18.38 -2.86 6.30
N ILE A 38 -19.42 -3.49 5.77
CA ILE A 38 -19.78 -4.87 6.09
C ILE A 38 -19.57 -5.73 4.85
N PRO A 39 -18.55 -6.61 4.84
CA PRO A 39 -18.34 -7.56 3.76
C PRO A 39 -19.37 -8.69 3.85
N ARG A 40 -19.95 -9.06 2.70
CA ARG A 40 -20.86 -10.19 2.56
C ARG A 40 -20.44 -11.04 1.38
N THR A 41 -20.61 -12.36 1.46
CA THR A 41 -20.40 -13.23 0.32
C THR A 41 -21.27 -12.79 -0.86
N ALA A 42 -20.67 -12.72 -2.03
CA ALA A 42 -21.35 -12.38 -3.27
C ALA A 42 -21.20 -13.50 -4.30
N LYS A 43 -22.22 -13.66 -5.14
CA LYS A 43 -22.18 -14.49 -6.33
C LYS A 43 -21.87 -13.57 -7.51
N ILE A 44 -20.86 -13.88 -8.28
CA ILE A 44 -20.45 -13.07 -9.45
C ILE A 44 -20.76 -13.79 -10.76
N ASN A 45 -20.68 -15.13 -10.80
CA ASN A 45 -20.94 -15.93 -11.98
C ASN A 45 -22.23 -16.76 -11.82
N ASN A 46 -22.86 -17.09 -12.97
CA ASN A 46 -24.10 -17.88 -13.01
C ASN A 46 -23.86 -19.41 -13.05
N ASP A 47 -22.97 -19.91 -12.22
CA ASP A 47 -22.55 -21.32 -12.20
C ASP A 47 -23.54 -22.26 -11.49
N GLY A 48 -24.82 -21.92 -11.43
CA GLY A 48 -25.82 -22.73 -10.75
C GLY A 48 -25.78 -22.71 -9.22
N MET A 49 -24.72 -22.23 -8.61
CA MET A 49 -24.58 -22.15 -7.15
C MET A 49 -25.44 -21.05 -6.54
N THR A 50 -26.00 -21.30 -5.36
CA THR A 50 -26.61 -20.23 -4.54
C THR A 50 -25.56 -19.48 -3.75
N VAL A 51 -25.90 -18.27 -3.23
CA VAL A 51 -25.02 -17.50 -2.33
C VAL A 51 -24.62 -18.33 -1.09
N LYS A 52 -25.51 -19.23 -0.63
CA LYS A 52 -25.24 -20.14 0.50
C LYS A 52 -24.19 -21.18 0.14
N ASP A 53 -24.22 -21.70 -1.08
CA ASP A 53 -23.25 -22.69 -1.57
C ASP A 53 -21.88 -22.04 -1.74
N VAL A 54 -21.81 -20.86 -2.34
CA VAL A 54 -20.57 -20.07 -2.44
C VAL A 54 -19.99 -19.78 -1.04
N ALA A 55 -20.83 -19.41 -0.06
CA ALA A 55 -20.38 -19.20 1.32
C ALA A 55 -19.86 -20.48 1.98
N ARG A 56 -20.47 -21.62 1.70
CA ARG A 56 -20.05 -22.95 2.21
C ARG A 56 -18.69 -23.35 1.63
N VAL A 57 -18.51 -23.19 0.33
CA VAL A 57 -17.24 -23.47 -0.36
C VAL A 57 -16.14 -22.54 0.17
N ALA A 58 -16.40 -21.23 0.28
CA ALA A 58 -15.46 -20.26 0.82
C ALA A 58 -15.01 -20.62 2.24
N LYS A 59 -15.94 -21.07 3.10
CA LYS A 59 -15.62 -21.50 4.47
C LYS A 59 -14.78 -22.79 4.48
N LYS A 60 -15.13 -23.77 3.65
CA LYS A 60 -14.48 -25.08 3.61
C LYS A 60 -13.09 -25.01 2.97
N GLN A 61 -12.97 -24.29 1.87
CA GLN A 61 -11.73 -24.23 1.07
C GLN A 61 -10.74 -23.19 1.55
N TYR A 62 -11.23 -22.04 2.07
CA TYR A 62 -10.41 -20.87 2.39
C TYR A 62 -10.54 -20.41 3.85
N GLY A 63 -11.29 -21.14 4.67
CA GLY A 63 -11.51 -20.76 6.07
C GLY A 63 -12.31 -19.46 6.29
N VAL A 64 -12.90 -18.88 5.24
CA VAL A 64 -13.55 -17.58 5.30
C VAL A 64 -15.06 -17.71 5.43
N GLY A 65 -15.61 -17.33 6.59
CA GLY A 65 -17.06 -17.31 6.84
C GLY A 65 -17.81 -16.28 5.99
N GLY A 66 -19.14 -16.38 5.91
CA GLY A 66 -20.00 -15.55 5.06
C GLY A 66 -19.87 -14.03 5.26
N SER A 67 -19.56 -13.59 6.48
CA SER A 67 -19.25 -12.19 6.82
C SER A 67 -17.78 -12.01 7.23
N GLY A 68 -16.96 -13.06 7.06
CA GLY A 68 -15.53 -13.04 7.42
C GLY A 68 -14.74 -12.10 6.51
N ARG A 69 -13.72 -11.49 7.08
CA ARG A 69 -12.73 -10.71 6.33
C ARG A 69 -11.67 -11.67 5.80
N VAL A 70 -11.27 -11.51 4.55
CA VAL A 70 -10.07 -12.16 4.04
C VAL A 70 -8.86 -11.45 4.65
N LYS A 71 -7.97 -12.22 5.25
CA LYS A 71 -6.76 -11.68 5.87
C LYS A 71 -5.70 -11.45 4.78
N ILE A 72 -5.69 -10.26 4.21
CA ILE A 72 -4.63 -9.82 3.31
C ILE A 72 -3.94 -8.63 3.96
N PRO A 73 -2.62 -8.66 4.15
CA PRO A 73 -1.86 -7.51 4.61
C PRO A 73 -2.18 -6.30 3.74
N THR A 74 -2.58 -5.20 4.36
CA THR A 74 -2.94 -3.98 3.64
C THR A 74 -2.25 -2.80 4.29
N ILE A 75 -1.47 -2.06 3.53
CA ILE A 75 -0.87 -0.80 3.96
C ILE A 75 -1.54 0.35 3.23
N TYR A 76 -2.06 1.30 3.99
CA TYR A 76 -2.59 2.56 3.47
C TYR A 76 -1.65 3.70 3.84
N SER A 77 -1.01 4.27 2.82
CA SER A 77 -0.13 5.43 2.92
C SER A 77 -0.93 6.69 2.62
N SER A 78 -1.58 7.24 3.65
CA SER A 78 -2.41 8.45 3.54
C SER A 78 -1.56 9.73 3.46
N LEU A 79 -2.20 10.86 3.17
CA LEU A 79 -1.57 12.18 3.17
C LEU A 79 -0.94 12.58 4.52
N SER A 80 -1.33 11.92 5.62
CA SER A 80 -0.71 12.13 6.94
C SER A 80 0.81 11.85 6.95
N ARG A 81 1.33 11.06 5.99
CA ARG A 81 2.77 10.82 5.81
C ARG A 81 3.55 12.09 5.49
N LEU A 82 2.90 13.09 4.88
CA LEU A 82 3.51 14.36 4.46
C LEU A 82 3.67 15.36 5.60
N TYR A 83 3.28 14.97 6.80
CA TYR A 83 3.46 15.82 7.97
C TYR A 83 4.94 16.10 8.19
N PRO A 84 5.39 17.38 8.13
CA PRO A 84 6.82 17.74 8.14
C PRO A 84 7.50 17.31 9.43
N LEU A 85 8.62 16.58 9.32
CA LEU A 85 9.38 16.10 10.47
C LEU A 85 9.96 17.22 11.31
N GLY A 86 10.34 18.35 10.67
CA GLY A 86 11.02 19.47 11.31
C GLY A 86 10.11 20.51 11.98
N GLU A 87 8.83 20.60 11.62
CA GLU A 87 7.97 21.71 12.06
C GLU A 87 7.38 21.53 13.47
N ARG A 88 7.19 20.29 13.92
CA ARG A 88 6.69 19.99 15.27
C ARG A 88 7.44 18.82 15.88
N ARG A 89 8.61 19.12 16.47
CA ARG A 89 9.47 18.11 17.09
C ARG A 89 8.78 17.32 18.22
N GLU A 90 7.83 17.91 18.90
CA GLU A 90 7.11 17.28 20.02
C GLU A 90 6.19 16.14 19.59
N SER A 91 5.71 16.16 18.33
CA SER A 91 4.83 15.13 17.78
C SER A 91 5.55 14.02 17.00
N VAL A 92 6.90 14.06 16.96
CA VAL A 92 7.72 13.08 16.24
C VAL A 92 8.66 12.39 17.22
N LYS A 93 8.56 11.06 17.30
CA LYS A 93 9.46 10.23 18.11
C LYS A 93 10.38 9.43 17.20
N ILE A 94 11.70 9.64 17.36
CA ILE A 94 12.74 8.93 16.61
C ILE A 94 13.44 7.95 17.53
N ARG A 95 13.63 6.71 17.06
CA ARG A 95 14.36 5.66 17.76
C ARG A 95 15.36 5.02 16.81
N LYS A 96 16.65 5.06 17.13
CA LYS A 96 17.67 4.30 16.40
C LYS A 96 17.35 2.80 16.43
N ILE A 97 17.52 2.14 15.30
CA ILE A 97 17.27 0.70 15.18
C ILE A 97 18.41 -0.05 15.86
N ARG A 98 18.06 -1.05 16.68
CA ARG A 98 19.02 -1.95 17.33
C ARG A 98 19.24 -3.19 16.47
N ARG A 99 20.39 -3.88 16.65
CA ARG A 99 20.76 -5.10 15.90
C ARG A 99 19.73 -6.23 15.96
N ASN A 100 18.93 -6.30 17.01
CA ASN A 100 17.85 -7.30 17.16
C ASN A 100 16.52 -6.89 16.49
N ASN A 101 16.47 -5.77 15.79
CA ASN A 101 15.27 -5.34 15.07
C ASN A 101 15.08 -6.17 13.79
N LEU A 102 13.83 -6.51 13.47
CA LEU A 102 13.47 -7.30 12.29
C LEU A 102 13.97 -6.69 10.97
N PHE A 103 13.99 -5.36 10.84
CA PHE A 103 14.51 -4.70 9.65
C PHE A 103 15.99 -5.02 9.40
N ILE A 104 16.81 -5.16 10.46
CA ILE A 104 18.21 -5.55 10.32
C ILE A 104 18.33 -7.05 10.10
N GLN A 105 17.62 -7.87 10.89
CA GLN A 105 17.69 -9.33 10.81
C GLN A 105 17.27 -9.88 9.45
N LYS A 106 16.32 -9.23 8.78
CA LYS A 106 15.82 -9.60 7.46
C LYS A 106 16.51 -8.83 6.30
N ASN A 107 17.61 -8.14 6.56
CA ASN A 107 18.32 -7.28 5.60
C ASN A 107 17.42 -6.21 4.94
N ALA A 108 16.36 -5.82 5.61
CA ALA A 108 15.37 -4.89 5.06
C ALA A 108 15.90 -3.44 5.00
N THR A 109 16.89 -3.08 5.82
CA THR A 109 17.60 -1.79 5.72
C THR A 109 18.39 -1.68 4.41
N ASP A 110 18.98 -2.79 3.94
CA ASP A 110 19.69 -2.81 2.66
C ASP A 110 18.74 -2.65 1.48
N LYS A 111 17.56 -3.30 1.56
CA LYS A 111 16.48 -3.10 0.58
C LYS A 111 15.94 -1.68 0.58
N TYR A 112 15.74 -1.09 1.76
CA TYR A 112 15.35 0.31 1.87
C TYR A 112 16.34 1.22 1.13
N ARG A 113 17.66 1.06 1.40
CA ARG A 113 18.72 1.84 0.75
C ARG A 113 18.76 1.62 -0.77
N GLU A 114 18.68 0.36 -1.22
CA GLU A 114 18.65 0.00 -2.64
C GLU A 114 17.50 0.72 -3.36
N TRP A 115 16.29 0.61 -2.84
CA TRP A 115 15.10 1.18 -3.45
C TRP A 115 15.04 2.70 -3.36
N TYR A 116 15.51 3.25 -2.24
CA TYR A 116 15.60 4.70 -2.10
C TYR A 116 16.59 5.30 -3.13
N ASN A 117 17.76 4.69 -3.27
CA ASN A 117 18.77 5.12 -4.23
C ASN A 117 18.38 4.83 -5.70
N PHE A 118 17.47 3.92 -5.95
CA PHE A 118 16.85 3.77 -7.26
C PHE A 118 15.98 4.99 -7.61
N VAL A 119 15.18 5.46 -6.67
CA VAL A 119 14.27 6.61 -6.86
C VAL A 119 15.03 7.94 -6.84
N ILE A 120 15.92 8.13 -5.86
CA ILE A 120 16.79 9.31 -5.73
C ILE A 120 18.24 8.83 -5.65
N PRO A 121 18.97 8.85 -6.77
CA PRO A 121 20.31 8.26 -6.84
C PRO A 121 21.32 8.85 -5.86
N ASN A 122 22.17 7.99 -5.30
CA ASN A 122 23.30 8.34 -4.44
C ASN A 122 22.92 9.07 -3.13
N SER A 123 21.68 8.99 -2.70
CA SER A 123 21.19 9.69 -1.51
C SER A 123 21.61 9.05 -0.20
N ILE A 124 21.55 7.72 -0.11
CA ILE A 124 21.85 6.98 1.13
C ILE A 124 23.14 6.19 0.98
N LYS A 125 24.12 6.48 1.84
CA LYS A 125 25.41 5.81 1.90
C LYS A 125 25.32 4.45 2.62
N LEU A 126 26.36 3.61 2.48
CA LEU A 126 26.42 2.28 3.09
C LEU A 126 26.41 2.32 4.63
N ASP A 127 27.01 3.34 5.20
CA ASP A 127 27.17 3.57 6.65
C ASP A 127 26.08 4.46 7.25
N ALA A 128 25.04 4.79 6.47
CA ALA A 128 23.96 5.66 6.95
C ALA A 128 23.20 5.04 8.14
N ASP A 129 22.97 5.85 9.15
CA ASP A 129 22.17 5.47 10.31
C ASP A 129 20.70 5.21 9.94
N ALA A 130 20.12 4.15 10.50
CA ALA A 130 18.72 3.80 10.32
C ALA A 130 17.92 4.06 11.60
N SER A 131 16.73 4.63 11.45
CA SER A 131 15.85 5.02 12.55
C SER A 131 14.40 4.69 12.28
N LEU A 132 13.64 4.36 13.31
CA LEU A 132 12.18 4.31 13.25
C LEU A 132 11.61 5.67 13.66
N VAL A 133 10.84 6.25 12.77
CA VAL A 133 10.16 7.53 12.94
C VAL A 133 8.68 7.26 13.20
N ASN A 134 8.19 7.71 14.34
CA ASN A 134 6.78 7.67 14.68
C ASN A 134 6.21 9.10 14.68
N LYS A 135 5.37 9.40 13.71
CA LYS A 135 4.62 10.66 13.61
C LYS A 135 3.27 10.47 14.29
N GLU A 136 2.85 11.40 15.12
CA GLU A 136 1.56 11.34 15.83
C GLU A 136 0.36 11.20 14.86
N ALA A 137 0.46 11.86 13.69
CA ALA A 137 -0.54 11.79 12.63
C ALA A 137 -0.59 10.44 11.90
N CYS A 138 0.42 9.57 12.06
CA CYS A 138 0.52 8.29 11.39
C CYS A 138 0.23 7.15 12.36
N SER A 139 -0.57 6.17 11.92
CA SER A 139 -0.88 4.98 12.74
C SER A 139 0.31 4.01 12.89
N ARG A 140 1.37 4.17 12.11
CA ARG A 140 2.52 3.26 12.03
C ARG A 140 3.84 4.05 12.05
N ALA A 141 4.85 3.47 12.70
CA ALA A 141 6.20 3.99 12.60
C ALA A 141 6.80 3.63 11.24
N SER A 142 7.54 4.54 10.63
CA SER A 142 8.24 4.33 9.36
C SER A 142 9.75 4.19 9.55
N LEU A 143 10.38 3.34 8.74
CA LEU A 143 11.83 3.24 8.64
C LEU A 143 12.35 4.44 7.87
N HIS A 144 13.36 5.10 8.39
CA HIS A 144 14.09 6.17 7.70
C HIS A 144 15.58 5.96 7.86
N MET A 145 16.35 6.41 6.87
CA MET A 145 17.81 6.44 6.92
C MET A 145 18.31 7.86 6.67
N ASP A 146 19.47 8.18 7.20
CA ASP A 146 20.09 9.48 6.98
C ASP A 146 20.54 9.63 5.52
N ILE A 147 20.32 10.81 4.95
CA ILE A 147 20.59 11.13 3.53
C ILE A 147 21.76 12.11 3.47
N GLU A 148 22.83 11.76 2.74
CA GLU A 148 23.98 12.65 2.47
C GLU A 148 24.48 13.42 3.71
N ASN A 149 24.62 12.76 4.85
CA ASN A 149 24.92 13.37 6.14
C ASN A 149 23.83 14.33 6.69
N THR A 150 22.64 14.32 6.08
CA THR A 150 21.47 15.04 6.58
C THR A 150 20.69 14.15 7.53
N PRO A 151 20.58 14.49 8.82
CA PRO A 151 19.79 13.73 9.76
C PRO A 151 18.33 13.63 9.32
N THR A 152 17.66 12.55 9.67
CA THR A 152 16.25 12.26 9.31
C THR A 152 15.32 13.45 9.57
N LEU A 153 15.51 14.21 10.65
CA LEU A 153 14.68 15.39 10.97
C LEU A 153 14.87 16.59 10.04
N SER A 154 15.95 16.62 9.28
CA SER A 154 16.32 17.73 8.39
C SER A 154 16.00 17.42 6.92
N GLN A 155 15.41 16.26 6.64
CA GLN A 155 15.01 15.87 5.29
C GLN A 155 13.88 16.76 4.76
N SER A 156 13.91 17.06 3.47
CA SER A 156 12.83 17.78 2.81
C SER A 156 11.54 16.94 2.80
N ILE A 157 10.37 17.59 2.63
CA ILE A 157 9.08 16.89 2.54
C ILE A 157 9.07 15.83 1.44
N GLY A 158 9.70 16.11 0.29
CA GLY A 158 9.80 15.16 -0.81
C GLY A 158 10.67 13.95 -0.45
N GLN A 159 11.81 14.17 0.20
CA GLN A 159 12.68 13.08 0.68
C GLN A 159 11.98 12.22 1.74
N ASP A 160 11.29 12.86 2.67
CA ASP A 160 10.49 12.18 3.69
C ASP A 160 9.32 11.39 3.06
N ASN A 161 8.65 11.93 2.05
CA ASN A 161 7.59 11.23 1.32
C ASN A 161 8.11 9.95 0.65
N VAL A 162 9.21 10.04 -0.09
CA VAL A 162 9.89 8.87 -0.67
C VAL A 162 10.22 7.87 0.43
N GLY A 163 10.83 8.33 1.53
CA GLY A 163 11.18 7.47 2.67
C GLY A 163 9.99 6.72 3.26
N ASN A 164 8.84 7.39 3.40
CA ASN A 164 7.62 6.76 3.93
C ASN A 164 7.07 5.67 2.99
N ILE A 165 7.07 5.92 1.67
CA ILE A 165 6.61 4.92 0.68
C ILE A 165 7.58 3.73 0.66
N ILE A 166 8.89 3.97 0.62
CA ILE A 166 9.90 2.91 0.67
C ILE A 166 9.82 2.11 1.98
N SER A 167 9.56 2.78 3.11
CA SER A 167 9.33 2.09 4.38
C SER A 167 8.15 1.12 4.31
N ALA A 168 7.04 1.52 3.70
CA ALA A 168 5.88 0.65 3.50
C ALA A 168 6.23 -0.58 2.63
N LEU A 169 6.98 -0.38 1.55
CA LEU A 169 7.49 -1.47 0.70
C LEU A 169 8.42 -2.40 1.49
N THR A 170 9.27 -1.84 2.35
CA THR A 170 10.19 -2.61 3.20
C THR A 170 9.45 -3.47 4.23
N GLU A 171 8.33 -2.97 4.78
CA GLU A 171 7.47 -3.80 5.63
C GLU A 171 6.83 -4.95 4.85
N LEU A 172 6.35 -4.69 3.64
CA LEU A 172 5.78 -5.73 2.78
C LEU A 172 6.83 -6.76 2.36
N TYR A 173 8.07 -6.34 2.15
CA TYR A 173 9.19 -7.26 1.92
C TYR A 173 9.44 -8.19 3.11
N ILE A 174 9.39 -7.68 4.35
CA ILE A 174 9.51 -8.54 5.54
C ILE A 174 8.34 -9.53 5.61
N LEU A 175 7.12 -9.07 5.36
CA LEU A 175 5.93 -9.91 5.36
C LEU A 175 5.95 -10.97 4.26
N SER A 176 6.55 -10.67 3.10
CA SER A 176 6.65 -11.62 2.00
C SER A 176 7.53 -12.85 2.30
N MET A 177 8.30 -12.81 3.38
CA MET A 177 9.12 -13.92 3.86
C MET A 177 8.36 -14.87 4.79
N GLU A 178 7.14 -14.57 5.19
CA GLU A 178 6.34 -15.43 6.06
C GLU A 178 5.76 -16.59 5.24
N GLU A 179 5.70 -17.80 5.84
CA GLU A 179 5.29 -19.04 5.16
C GLU A 179 3.84 -18.99 4.64
N ASP A 180 2.97 -18.23 5.30
CA ASP A 180 1.55 -18.09 4.94
C ASP A 180 1.26 -16.85 4.09
N TYR A 181 2.29 -16.16 3.60
CA TYR A 181 2.13 -14.98 2.75
C TYR A 181 1.55 -15.32 1.38
N GLN A 182 0.42 -14.71 1.04
CA GLN A 182 -0.30 -14.90 -0.23
C GLN A 182 -0.48 -13.61 -1.02
N GLY A 183 0.34 -12.61 -0.73
CA GLY A 183 0.25 -11.29 -1.33
C GLY A 183 -0.25 -10.23 -0.37
N ALA A 184 -0.20 -8.97 -0.80
CA ALA A 184 -0.62 -7.81 -0.01
C ALA A 184 -1.23 -6.72 -0.89
N ILE A 185 -1.79 -5.69 -0.24
CA ILE A 185 -2.31 -4.49 -0.92
C ILE A 185 -1.58 -3.27 -0.37
N LEU A 186 -1.05 -2.46 -1.27
CA LEU A 186 -0.47 -1.15 -0.97
C LEU A 186 -1.34 -0.06 -1.60
N CYS A 187 -1.94 0.79 -0.77
CA CYS A 187 -2.69 1.95 -1.22
C CYS A 187 -1.88 3.22 -0.91
N ILE A 188 -1.66 4.07 -1.91
CA ILE A 188 -0.92 5.34 -1.76
C ILE A 188 -1.81 6.47 -2.23
N ASP A 189 -2.10 7.41 -1.33
CA ASP A 189 -2.90 8.59 -1.64
C ASP A 189 -2.00 9.73 -2.12
N GLU A 190 -2.34 10.33 -3.27
CA GLU A 190 -1.58 11.40 -3.92
C GLU A 190 -0.07 11.15 -3.95
N ILE A 191 0.32 10.13 -4.71
CA ILE A 191 1.71 9.64 -4.77
C ILE A 191 2.72 10.73 -5.15
N GLU A 192 2.31 11.69 -5.96
CA GLU A 192 3.16 12.74 -6.54
C GLU A 192 3.48 13.88 -5.60
N VAL A 193 2.79 14.04 -4.49
CA VAL A 193 2.91 15.24 -3.65
C VAL A 193 4.35 15.45 -3.19
N SER A 194 4.86 16.66 -3.42
CA SER A 194 6.24 17.08 -3.12
C SER A 194 7.34 16.31 -3.85
N LEU A 195 7.01 15.56 -4.92
CA LEU A 195 7.98 14.83 -5.72
C LEU A 195 8.27 15.56 -7.05
N HIS A 196 9.56 15.63 -7.41
CA HIS A 196 9.99 16.07 -8.73
C HIS A 196 9.46 15.09 -9.82
N PRO A 197 9.13 15.52 -11.05
CA PRO A 197 8.62 14.64 -12.10
C PRO A 197 9.47 13.39 -12.37
N ASP A 198 10.79 13.50 -12.39
CA ASP A 198 11.68 12.33 -12.56
C ASP A 198 11.56 11.34 -11.41
N THR A 199 11.39 11.85 -10.19
CA THR A 199 11.17 11.01 -8.99
C THR A 199 9.83 10.29 -9.06
N GLN A 200 8.78 10.95 -9.60
CA GLN A 200 7.48 10.34 -9.83
C GLN A 200 7.58 9.15 -10.79
N VAL A 201 8.26 9.34 -11.93
CA VAL A 201 8.48 8.26 -12.92
C VAL A 201 9.21 7.08 -12.29
N LYS A 202 10.34 7.34 -11.62
CA LYS A 202 11.13 6.28 -10.97
C LYS A 202 10.36 5.59 -9.84
N MET A 203 9.50 6.31 -9.13
CA MET A 203 8.64 5.71 -8.11
C MET A 203 7.63 4.73 -8.75
N ILE A 204 7.00 5.10 -9.86
CA ILE A 204 6.09 4.20 -10.60
C ILE A 204 6.86 2.99 -11.12
N ASP A 205 8.07 3.17 -11.67
CA ASP A 205 8.91 2.05 -12.13
C ASP A 205 9.31 1.11 -10.99
N LEU A 206 9.62 1.64 -9.81
CA LEU A 206 9.92 0.83 -8.63
C LEU A 206 8.69 0.04 -8.16
N LEU A 207 7.53 0.69 -8.10
CA LEU A 207 6.29 0.04 -7.68
C LEU A 207 5.90 -1.08 -8.65
N ASP A 208 6.06 -0.86 -9.94
CA ASP A 208 5.85 -1.86 -10.99
C ASP A 208 6.70 -3.11 -10.74
N LYS A 209 8.02 -2.91 -10.64
CA LYS A 209 8.97 -4.00 -10.35
C LYS A 209 8.61 -4.76 -9.08
N LEU A 210 8.31 -4.05 -7.98
CA LEU A 210 8.05 -4.66 -6.69
C LEU A 210 6.64 -5.26 -6.58
N ALA A 211 5.69 -4.86 -7.43
CA ALA A 211 4.38 -5.48 -7.48
C ALA A 211 4.50 -6.98 -7.79
N ASP A 212 5.31 -7.34 -8.75
CA ASP A 212 5.56 -8.74 -9.12
C ASP A 212 6.46 -9.45 -8.09
N GLU A 213 7.59 -8.83 -7.71
CA GLU A 213 8.56 -9.46 -6.78
C GLU A 213 7.94 -9.79 -5.42
N LEU A 214 7.08 -8.90 -4.91
CA LEU A 214 6.46 -9.05 -3.59
C LEU A 214 5.00 -9.53 -3.66
N LYS A 215 4.48 -9.83 -4.84
CA LYS A 215 3.07 -10.21 -5.07
C LYS A 215 2.11 -9.21 -4.43
N ILE A 216 2.30 -7.92 -4.66
CA ILE A 216 1.45 -6.87 -4.11
C ILE A 216 0.59 -6.23 -5.18
N GLN A 217 -0.66 -5.96 -4.83
CA GLN A 217 -1.52 -5.09 -5.62
C GLN A 217 -1.32 -3.65 -5.16
N VAL A 218 -0.90 -2.79 -6.09
CA VAL A 218 -0.68 -1.36 -5.80
C VAL A 218 -1.87 -0.55 -6.31
N VAL A 219 -2.43 0.29 -5.45
CA VAL A 219 -3.51 1.24 -5.79
C VAL A 219 -3.03 2.63 -5.45
N VAL A 220 -2.98 3.50 -6.45
CA VAL A 220 -2.53 4.90 -6.26
C VAL A 220 -3.62 5.88 -6.66
N SER A 221 -3.75 6.97 -5.93
CA SER A 221 -4.44 8.17 -6.42
C SER A 221 -3.40 9.21 -6.84
N SER A 222 -3.72 9.99 -7.87
CA SER A 222 -2.83 11.03 -8.37
C SER A 222 -3.59 12.10 -9.15
N HIS A 223 -3.12 13.34 -9.04
CA HIS A 223 -3.50 14.46 -9.88
C HIS A 223 -2.38 14.87 -10.86
N SER A 224 -1.26 14.16 -10.87
CA SER A 224 -0.09 14.45 -11.70
C SER A 224 -0.25 13.95 -13.13
N LEU A 225 -0.09 14.84 -14.10
CA LEU A 225 -0.01 14.46 -15.51
C LEU A 225 1.19 13.56 -15.81
N THR A 226 2.29 13.70 -15.08
CA THR A 226 3.47 12.84 -15.20
C THR A 226 3.16 11.41 -14.80
N VAL A 227 2.55 11.21 -13.64
CA VAL A 227 2.12 9.89 -13.16
C VAL A 227 1.10 9.28 -14.12
N LEU A 228 0.08 10.03 -14.51
CA LEU A 228 -0.94 9.57 -15.44
C LEU A 228 -0.36 9.13 -16.77
N LYS A 229 0.52 9.95 -17.37
CA LYS A 229 1.18 9.62 -18.64
C LYS A 229 2.01 8.34 -18.54
N GLU A 230 2.75 8.14 -17.44
CA GLU A 230 3.56 6.93 -17.26
C GLU A 230 2.67 5.70 -17.04
N CYS A 231 1.61 5.80 -16.25
CA CYS A 231 0.66 4.70 -16.06
C CYS A 231 -0.06 4.32 -17.36
N LEU A 232 -0.52 5.28 -18.16
CA LEU A 232 -1.14 5.03 -19.47
C LEU A 232 -0.15 4.38 -20.46
N LYS A 233 1.11 4.79 -20.43
CA LYS A 233 2.16 4.17 -21.25
C LYS A 233 2.41 2.72 -20.86
N LYS A 234 2.38 2.39 -19.56
CA LYS A 234 2.49 1.02 -19.07
C LYS A 234 1.24 0.20 -19.42
N GLU A 235 0.04 0.73 -19.15
CA GLU A 235 -1.23 0.09 -19.51
C GLU A 235 -1.31 -0.24 -21.00
N SER A 236 -0.87 0.66 -21.89
CA SER A 236 -0.88 0.44 -23.34
C SER A 236 0.05 -0.67 -23.83
N LYS A 237 1.05 -1.06 -23.04
CA LYS A 237 2.02 -2.12 -23.35
C LYS A 237 1.71 -3.42 -22.62
N ASP A 238 0.75 -3.41 -21.71
CA ASP A 238 0.40 -4.52 -20.83
C ASP A 238 -0.59 -5.46 -21.52
N GLU A 239 -0.06 -6.52 -22.14
CA GLU A 239 -0.87 -7.56 -22.78
C GLU A 239 -1.67 -8.39 -21.77
N GLU A 240 -1.20 -8.48 -20.52
CA GLU A 240 -1.80 -9.28 -19.44
C GLU A 240 -2.87 -8.52 -18.64
N LYS A 241 -3.06 -7.22 -18.92
CA LYS A 241 -4.01 -6.33 -18.21
C LYS A 241 -3.75 -6.20 -16.70
N ASN A 242 -2.48 -6.17 -16.32
CA ASN A 242 -2.04 -5.93 -14.94
C ASN A 242 -2.22 -4.47 -14.51
N TYR A 243 -2.32 -3.56 -15.49
CA TYR A 243 -2.54 -2.12 -15.29
C TYR A 243 -3.97 -1.72 -15.58
N THR A 244 -4.49 -0.81 -14.79
CA THR A 244 -5.81 -0.18 -15.03
C THR A 244 -5.79 1.25 -14.57
N VAL A 245 -6.11 2.19 -15.46
CA VAL A 245 -6.27 3.61 -15.15
C VAL A 245 -7.74 3.96 -15.10
N VAL A 246 -8.20 4.51 -13.97
CA VAL A 246 -9.58 4.93 -13.76
C VAL A 246 -9.66 6.42 -13.55
N TYR A 247 -10.41 7.12 -14.41
CA TYR A 247 -10.70 8.54 -14.25
C TYR A 247 -11.90 8.74 -13.35
N LEU A 248 -11.72 9.55 -12.30
CA LEU A 248 -12.81 10.02 -11.46
C LEU A 248 -13.17 11.45 -11.87
N SER A 249 -14.34 11.63 -12.47
CA SER A 249 -14.86 12.96 -12.82
C SER A 249 -15.85 13.43 -11.77
N LEU A 250 -15.79 14.73 -11.41
CA LEU A 250 -16.76 15.38 -10.51
C LEU A 250 -18.20 15.33 -11.04
N ILE A 251 -18.39 15.07 -12.34
CA ILE A 251 -19.72 14.94 -12.97
C ILE A 251 -20.43 13.64 -12.59
N HIS A 252 -19.70 12.70 -11.96
CA HIS A 252 -20.22 11.38 -11.58
C HIS A 252 -20.33 11.15 -10.06
N ILE A 253 -20.16 12.22 -9.27
CA ILE A 253 -20.34 12.19 -7.80
C ILE A 253 -21.71 12.74 -7.41
#